data_23536d2a58a41ccbb894e8703e0baee2
#
_entry.id   23536d2a58a41ccbb894e8703e0baee2
#
_cell.length_a   1.000
_cell.length_b   1.000
_cell.length_c   1.000
_cell.angle_alpha   90.00
_cell.angle_beta   90.00
_cell.angle_gamma   90.00
#
_symmetry.space_group_name_H-M   'P 1'
#
loop_
_entity.id
_entity.type
_entity.pdbx_description
1 polymer ?
#
loop_
_entity_poly.entity_id
_entity_poly.type
_entity_poly.pdbx_seq_one_letter_code
_entity_poly.pdbx_strand_id
1 'polypeptide(L)'
;PRPPGTAAPAPDGAAPPVEARPRVLFNPDMRTANFMVPGLVGIILQMITMLLTAFAIVREKETGTLEQLMVTPVSRLGLILGKLLPYGIVGIFETVSVLLLMRFLFQVPIAGSLLLLAGFTLIFLFTALGLGLLVSTFAENQIQALQFSFFIILPSVLLSGFIFPQDSMPHIIYLIGKAVPATYFKCGAVTACRFV
;
A
#
# COMPACT_ATOMS: atom_id res chain seq x y z
N PRO A 1 -24.33 30.47 21.70
CA PRO A 1 -23.90 29.17 21.26
C PRO A 1 -23.96 28.21 22.45
N ARG A 2 -24.96 27.31 22.46
CA ARG A 2 -25.11 26.28 23.49
C ARG A 2 -24.13 25.15 23.19
N PRO A 3 -23.46 24.57 24.20
CA PRO A 3 -22.61 23.40 23.99
C PRO A 3 -23.47 22.22 23.46
N PRO A 4 -23.00 21.42 22.53
CA PRO A 4 -23.73 20.25 22.07
C PRO A 4 -23.80 19.23 23.20
N GLY A 5 -25.03 18.90 23.67
CA GLY A 5 -25.23 17.85 24.64
C GLY A 5 -26.26 18.14 25.76
N THR A 6 -26.88 19.30 25.79
CA THR A 6 -28.02 19.54 26.74
C THR A 6 -29.33 19.16 26.06
N ALA A 7 -29.70 17.88 26.17
CA ALA A 7 -31.06 17.46 25.87
C ALA A 7 -32.03 18.19 26.86
N ALA A 8 -33.14 18.72 26.34
CA ALA A 8 -34.20 19.28 27.17
C ALA A 8 -34.73 18.17 28.11
N PRO A 9 -35.11 18.51 29.37
CA PRO A 9 -35.69 17.53 30.26
C PRO A 9 -37.00 17.01 29.65
N ALA A 10 -37.10 15.66 29.55
CA ALA A 10 -38.30 15.01 29.06
C ALA A 10 -39.48 15.28 30.04
N PRO A 11 -40.72 15.43 29.55
CA PRO A 11 -41.89 15.55 30.40
C PRO A 11 -42.07 14.27 31.23
N ASP A 12 -42.44 14.42 32.50
CA ASP A 12 -42.64 13.34 33.45
C ASP A 12 -43.50 12.22 32.87
N GLY A 13 -42.94 11.00 32.79
CA GLY A 13 -43.64 9.79 32.34
C GLY A 13 -43.29 9.32 30.93
N ALA A 14 -42.47 10.03 30.14
CA ALA A 14 -41.97 9.53 28.87
C ALA A 14 -40.76 8.59 29.09
N ALA A 15 -40.77 7.43 28.42
CA ALA A 15 -39.58 6.57 28.36
C ALA A 15 -38.35 7.40 27.93
N PRO A 16 -37.18 7.19 28.55
CA PRO A 16 -36.00 7.99 28.22
C PRO A 16 -35.77 7.88 26.70
N PRO A 17 -35.51 9.01 26.02
CA PRO A 17 -35.25 8.97 24.57
C PRO A 17 -34.06 8.02 24.35
N VAL A 18 -34.22 7.08 23.42
CA VAL A 18 -33.15 6.17 23.00
C VAL A 18 -31.99 7.02 22.47
N GLU A 19 -31.01 7.26 23.32
CA GLU A 19 -29.82 8.00 22.93
C GLU A 19 -28.93 7.06 22.09
N ALA A 20 -29.03 7.15 20.77
CA ALA A 20 -28.11 6.46 19.90
C ALA A 20 -26.73 7.10 20.07
N ARG A 21 -25.85 6.44 20.83
CA ARG A 21 -24.43 6.80 20.94
C ARG A 21 -23.66 5.96 19.93
N PRO A 22 -23.42 6.46 18.70
CA PRO A 22 -22.57 5.76 17.75
C PRO A 22 -21.16 5.67 18.33
N ARG A 23 -20.76 4.47 18.72
CA ARG A 23 -19.40 4.22 19.18
C ARG A 23 -18.53 3.91 17.97
N VAL A 24 -17.68 4.87 17.59
CA VAL A 24 -16.68 4.64 16.57
C VAL A 24 -15.62 3.70 17.15
N LEU A 25 -15.70 2.42 16.80
CA LEU A 25 -14.80 1.37 17.30
C LEU A 25 -13.39 1.52 16.72
N PHE A 26 -13.27 2.18 15.58
CA PHE A 26 -12.02 2.35 14.83
C PHE A 26 -11.73 3.84 14.73
N ASN A 27 -10.61 4.27 15.28
CA ASN A 27 -10.22 5.66 15.33
C ASN A 27 -11.16 6.54 16.19
N PRO A 28 -11.26 6.27 17.52
CA PRO A 28 -12.14 7.02 18.42
C PRO A 28 -11.80 8.52 18.44
N ASP A 29 -10.54 8.89 18.18
CA ASP A 29 -10.07 10.28 18.11
C ASP A 29 -10.33 10.94 16.75
N MET A 30 -10.93 10.22 15.78
CA MET A 30 -11.16 10.68 14.40
C MET A 30 -9.90 11.29 13.74
N ARG A 31 -8.72 10.80 14.10
CA ARG A 31 -7.46 11.27 13.50
C ARG A 31 -7.34 10.72 12.09
N THR A 32 -7.41 11.59 11.09
CA THR A 32 -7.26 11.25 9.67
C THR A 32 -5.95 10.51 9.41
N ALA A 33 -4.90 10.80 10.17
CA ALA A 33 -3.60 10.15 10.08
C ALA A 33 -3.66 8.64 10.28
N ASN A 34 -4.48 8.13 11.20
CA ASN A 34 -4.59 6.70 11.49
C ASN A 34 -5.13 5.88 10.31
N PHE A 35 -5.87 6.52 9.41
CA PHE A 35 -6.40 5.89 8.21
C PHE A 35 -5.53 6.16 6.97
N MET A 36 -5.08 7.41 6.82
CA MET A 36 -4.33 7.83 5.62
C MET A 36 -2.89 7.32 5.62
N VAL A 37 -2.19 7.36 6.76
CA VAL A 37 -0.77 7.03 6.81
C VAL A 37 -0.48 5.58 6.38
N PRO A 38 -1.18 4.54 6.87
CA PRO A 38 -0.94 3.17 6.41
C PRO A 38 -1.17 2.97 4.90
N GLY A 39 -2.17 3.66 4.33
CA GLY A 39 -2.42 3.62 2.90
C GLY A 39 -1.32 4.29 2.08
N LEU A 40 -0.85 5.46 2.51
CA LEU A 40 0.28 6.18 1.90
C LEU A 40 1.56 5.34 1.91
N VAL A 41 1.84 4.65 3.01
CA VAL A 41 2.98 3.74 3.14
C VAL A 41 2.97 2.69 2.02
N GLY A 42 1.85 2.05 1.79
CA GLY A 42 1.73 1.05 0.72
C GLY A 42 1.95 1.63 -0.68
N ILE A 43 1.43 2.83 -0.93
CA ILE A 43 1.59 3.51 -2.22
C ILE A 43 3.06 3.89 -2.45
N ILE A 44 3.73 4.46 -1.45
CA ILE A 44 5.14 4.86 -1.53
C ILE A 44 6.00 3.61 -1.77
N LEU A 45 5.79 2.56 -0.99
CA LEU A 45 6.50 1.29 -1.13
C LEU A 45 6.33 0.69 -2.53
N GLN A 46 5.11 0.65 -3.05
CA GLN A 46 4.84 0.17 -4.40
C GLN A 46 5.55 1.02 -5.45
N MET A 47 5.45 2.35 -5.33
CA MET A 47 6.00 3.29 -6.30
C MET A 47 7.52 3.17 -6.38
N ILE A 48 8.22 3.29 -5.26
CA ILE A 48 9.68 3.29 -5.22
C ILE A 48 10.23 1.92 -5.63
N THR A 49 9.74 0.83 -5.01
CA THR A 49 10.21 -0.52 -5.31
C THR A 49 10.00 -0.89 -6.78
N MET A 50 8.81 -0.59 -7.34
CA MET A 50 8.48 -0.90 -8.73
C MET A 50 9.34 -0.08 -9.70
N LEU A 51 9.51 1.24 -9.46
CA LEU A 51 10.33 2.11 -10.31
C LEU A 51 11.80 1.72 -10.28
N LEU A 52 12.37 1.49 -9.09
CA LEU A 52 13.77 1.07 -8.96
C LEU A 52 14.04 -0.22 -9.70
N THR A 53 13.14 -1.22 -9.54
CA THR A 53 13.29 -2.51 -10.21
C THR A 53 13.18 -2.37 -11.73
N ALA A 54 12.18 -1.63 -12.21
CA ALA A 54 11.97 -1.41 -13.64
C ALA A 54 13.15 -0.67 -14.28
N PHE A 55 13.61 0.42 -13.66
CA PHE A 55 14.73 1.22 -14.18
C PHE A 55 16.03 0.45 -14.21
N ALA A 56 16.30 -0.33 -13.19
CA ALA A 56 17.52 -1.10 -13.14
C ALA A 56 17.65 -2.11 -14.28
N ILE A 57 16.55 -2.82 -14.57
CA ILE A 57 16.54 -3.82 -15.63
C ILE A 57 16.52 -3.16 -17.02
N VAL A 58 15.76 -2.08 -17.18
CA VAL A 58 15.68 -1.34 -18.45
C VAL A 58 17.02 -0.66 -18.77
N ARG A 59 17.70 -0.12 -17.76
CA ARG A 59 19.04 0.45 -17.95
C ARG A 59 20.03 -0.57 -18.50
N GLU A 60 19.97 -1.82 -18.05
CA GLU A 60 20.81 -2.89 -18.60
C GLU A 60 20.45 -3.26 -20.04
N LYS A 61 19.16 -3.13 -20.41
CA LYS A 61 18.75 -3.27 -21.83
C LYS A 61 19.32 -2.15 -22.68
N GLU A 62 19.22 -0.89 -22.23
CA GLU A 62 19.73 0.29 -22.93
C GLU A 62 21.25 0.22 -23.14
N THR A 63 21.99 -0.30 -22.15
CA THR A 63 23.46 -0.43 -22.24
C THR A 63 23.93 -1.68 -22.97
N GLY A 64 23.02 -2.56 -23.41
CA GLY A 64 23.36 -3.81 -24.09
C GLY A 64 24.01 -4.88 -23.22
N THR A 65 24.18 -4.63 -21.92
CA THR A 65 24.79 -5.58 -20.98
C THR A 65 23.95 -6.82 -20.74
N LEU A 66 22.63 -6.72 -21.01
CA LEU A 66 21.72 -7.85 -20.88
C LEU A 66 22.03 -8.98 -21.87
N GLU A 67 22.46 -8.65 -23.09
CA GLU A 67 22.85 -9.63 -24.11
C GLU A 67 24.11 -10.39 -23.71
N GLN A 68 25.07 -9.71 -23.09
CA GLN A 68 26.29 -10.33 -22.57
C GLN A 68 26.01 -11.32 -21.43
N LEU A 69 25.02 -11.01 -20.59
CA LEU A 69 24.60 -11.92 -19.52
C LEU A 69 23.89 -13.18 -20.06
N MET A 70 23.20 -13.09 -21.20
CA MET A 70 22.51 -14.24 -21.80
C MET A 70 23.45 -15.28 -22.40
N VAL A 71 24.67 -14.90 -22.72
CA VAL A 71 25.72 -15.83 -23.24
C VAL A 71 26.37 -16.64 -22.12
N THR A 72 26.23 -16.21 -20.85
CA THR A 72 26.77 -16.95 -19.72
C THR A 72 25.93 -18.18 -19.39
N PRO A 73 26.52 -19.30 -18.94
CA PRO A 73 25.80 -20.54 -18.60
C PRO A 73 25.06 -20.44 -17.27
N VAL A 74 24.35 -19.33 -17.02
CA VAL A 74 23.55 -19.11 -15.83
C VAL A 74 22.08 -19.45 -16.10
N SER A 75 21.44 -20.12 -15.16
CA SER A 75 20.00 -20.39 -15.29
C SER A 75 19.18 -19.10 -15.31
N ARG A 76 18.11 -19.05 -16.12
CA ARG A 76 17.22 -17.87 -16.22
C ARG A 76 16.67 -17.43 -14.88
N LEU A 77 16.28 -18.40 -14.02
CA LEU A 77 15.80 -18.12 -12.66
C LEU A 77 16.90 -17.52 -11.79
N GLY A 78 18.12 -18.04 -11.86
CA GLY A 78 19.26 -17.50 -11.11
C GLY A 78 19.56 -16.04 -11.49
N LEU A 79 19.47 -15.70 -12.77
CA LEU A 79 19.66 -14.34 -13.26
C LEU A 79 18.58 -13.39 -12.76
N ILE A 80 17.30 -13.80 -12.83
CA ILE A 80 16.17 -12.99 -12.35
C ILE A 80 16.27 -12.78 -10.83
N LEU A 81 16.49 -13.85 -10.07
CA LEU A 81 16.60 -13.78 -8.62
C LEU A 81 17.81 -12.96 -8.18
N GLY A 82 18.96 -13.14 -8.85
CA GLY A 82 20.15 -12.35 -8.57
C GLY A 82 19.96 -10.85 -8.78
N LYS A 83 19.11 -10.47 -9.76
CA LYS A 83 18.75 -9.07 -10.00
C LYS A 83 17.72 -8.54 -9.00
N LEU A 84 16.71 -9.34 -8.68
CA LEU A 84 15.64 -8.92 -7.75
C LEU A 84 16.13 -8.83 -6.31
N LEU A 85 17.13 -9.63 -5.92
CA LEU A 85 17.62 -9.71 -4.54
C LEU A 85 18.10 -8.35 -4.00
N PRO A 86 18.98 -7.58 -4.68
CA PRO A 86 19.42 -6.28 -4.18
C PRO A 86 18.26 -5.29 -4.04
N TYR A 87 17.31 -5.28 -4.98
CA TYR A 87 16.13 -4.41 -4.90
C TYR A 87 15.16 -4.86 -3.81
N GLY A 88 15.07 -6.16 -3.55
CA GLY A 88 14.36 -6.71 -2.41
C GLY A 88 14.93 -6.22 -1.07
N ILE A 89 16.26 -6.19 -0.94
CA ILE A 89 16.93 -5.65 0.26
C ILE A 89 16.62 -4.17 0.43
N VAL A 90 16.70 -3.39 -0.66
CA VAL A 90 16.34 -1.96 -0.63
C VAL A 90 14.88 -1.78 -0.22
N GLY A 91 13.97 -2.58 -0.77
CA GLY A 91 12.54 -2.55 -0.40
C GLY A 91 12.28 -2.92 1.06
N ILE A 92 13.03 -3.87 1.63
CA ILE A 92 12.95 -4.18 3.06
C ILE A 92 13.42 -2.98 3.88
N PHE A 93 14.55 -2.36 3.51
CA PHE A 93 15.07 -1.17 4.20
C PHE A 93 14.08 0.00 4.11
N GLU A 94 13.49 0.24 2.93
CA GLU A 94 12.42 1.21 2.72
C GLU A 94 11.23 0.92 3.63
N THR A 95 10.76 -0.32 3.68
CA THR A 95 9.67 -0.76 4.55
C THR A 95 9.94 -0.44 6.01
N VAL A 96 11.11 -0.83 6.52
CA VAL A 96 11.50 -0.57 7.90
C VAL A 96 11.55 0.93 8.18
N SER A 97 12.15 1.71 7.28
CA SER A 97 12.24 3.16 7.42
C SER A 97 10.87 3.82 7.48
N VAL A 98 9.94 3.43 6.60
CA VAL A 98 8.60 4.02 6.54
C VAL A 98 7.76 3.60 7.76
N LEU A 99 7.88 2.35 8.23
CA LEU A 99 7.23 1.90 9.46
C LEU A 99 7.76 2.64 10.70
N LEU A 100 9.06 2.91 10.76
CA LEU A 100 9.65 3.73 11.82
C LEU A 100 9.11 5.16 11.78
N LEU A 101 9.06 5.78 10.60
CA LEU A 101 8.46 7.10 10.42
C LEU A 101 6.99 7.12 10.85
N MET A 102 6.21 6.10 10.47
CA MET A 102 4.82 5.96 10.86
C MET A 102 4.68 5.91 12.38
N ARG A 103 5.55 5.17 13.06
CA ARG A 103 5.51 5.00 14.52
C ARG A 103 5.99 6.25 15.27
N PHE A 104 7.14 6.82 14.86
CA PHE A 104 7.79 7.89 15.62
C PHE A 104 7.28 9.28 15.23
N LEU A 105 7.07 9.54 13.94
CA LEU A 105 6.67 10.86 13.45
C LEU A 105 5.15 11.04 13.51
N PHE A 106 4.39 10.07 13.02
CA PHE A 106 2.93 10.16 12.94
C PHE A 106 2.23 9.61 14.20
N GLN A 107 2.98 8.97 15.11
CA GLN A 107 2.46 8.41 16.36
C GLN A 107 1.24 7.48 16.13
N VAL A 108 1.19 6.82 14.98
CA VAL A 108 0.12 5.85 14.69
C VAL A 108 0.36 4.61 15.57
N PRO A 109 -0.59 4.26 16.44
CA PRO A 109 -0.43 3.10 17.31
C PRO A 109 -0.47 1.83 16.46
N ILE A 110 0.62 1.05 16.49
CA ILE A 110 0.65 -0.31 15.94
C ILE A 110 0.17 -1.22 17.07
N ALA A 111 -1.15 -1.40 17.16
CA ALA A 111 -1.76 -2.14 18.25
C ALA A 111 -1.85 -3.65 17.97
N GLY A 112 -1.52 -4.09 16.76
CA GLY A 112 -1.62 -5.48 16.33
C GLY A 112 -0.30 -6.23 16.27
N SER A 113 -0.34 -7.44 15.70
CA SER A 113 0.83 -8.30 15.55
C SER A 113 1.81 -7.75 14.51
N LEU A 114 2.97 -7.34 14.96
CA LEU A 114 4.07 -6.87 14.09
C LEU A 114 4.50 -7.94 13.08
N LEU A 115 4.43 -9.22 13.47
CA LEU A 115 4.75 -10.35 12.61
C LEU A 115 3.77 -10.46 11.43
N LEU A 116 2.49 -10.25 11.68
CA LEU A 116 1.45 -10.28 10.66
C LEU A 116 1.62 -9.11 9.69
N LEU A 117 1.92 -7.91 10.20
CA LEU A 117 2.22 -6.75 9.38
C LEU A 117 3.46 -6.99 8.50
N ALA A 118 4.54 -7.53 9.07
CA ALA A 118 5.75 -7.88 8.33
C ALA A 118 5.48 -8.91 7.23
N GLY A 119 4.67 -9.94 7.53
CA GLY A 119 4.27 -10.95 6.54
C GLY A 119 3.51 -10.35 5.35
N PHE A 120 2.50 -9.53 5.60
CA PHE A 120 1.76 -8.84 4.53
C PHE A 120 2.66 -7.90 3.72
N THR A 121 3.56 -7.20 4.39
CA THR A 121 4.48 -6.27 3.73
C THR A 121 5.48 -7.01 2.84
N LEU A 122 5.99 -8.17 3.28
CA LEU A 122 6.86 -9.00 2.45
C LEU A 122 6.15 -9.51 1.20
N ILE A 123 4.94 -10.04 1.33
CA ILE A 123 4.15 -10.49 0.17
C ILE A 123 3.90 -9.33 -0.79
N PHE A 124 3.56 -8.16 -0.25
CA PHE A 124 3.36 -6.96 -1.04
C PHE A 124 4.64 -6.49 -1.75
N LEU A 125 5.78 -6.54 -1.06
CA LEU A 125 7.09 -6.22 -1.62
C LEU A 125 7.43 -7.13 -2.81
N PHE A 126 7.25 -8.45 -2.66
CA PHE A 126 7.46 -9.40 -3.77
C PHE A 126 6.54 -9.09 -4.95
N THR A 127 5.31 -8.69 -4.69
CA THR A 127 4.37 -8.31 -5.75
C THR A 127 4.81 -7.02 -6.45
N ALA A 128 5.29 -6.02 -5.70
CA ALA A 128 5.80 -4.77 -6.26
C ALA A 128 7.06 -5.00 -7.12
N LEU A 129 7.98 -5.86 -6.67
CA LEU A 129 9.15 -6.30 -7.45
C LEU A 129 8.72 -7.00 -8.75
N GLY A 130 7.73 -7.89 -8.67
CA GLY A 130 7.16 -8.58 -9.83
C GLY A 130 6.53 -7.62 -10.84
N LEU A 131 5.82 -6.60 -10.38
CA LEU A 131 5.28 -5.53 -11.23
C LEU A 131 6.39 -4.72 -11.89
N GLY A 132 7.47 -4.39 -11.17
CA GLY A 132 8.64 -3.73 -11.74
C GLY A 132 9.31 -4.56 -12.83
N LEU A 133 9.44 -5.88 -12.62
CA LEU A 133 9.93 -6.81 -13.61
C LEU A 133 9.00 -6.84 -14.84
N LEU A 134 7.69 -6.89 -14.63
CA LEU A 134 6.70 -6.87 -15.72
C LEU A 134 6.81 -5.59 -16.54
N VAL A 135 6.90 -4.42 -15.92
CA VAL A 135 7.13 -3.14 -16.61
C VAL A 135 8.40 -3.19 -17.44
N SER A 136 9.48 -3.75 -16.90
CA SER A 136 10.76 -3.86 -17.62
C SER A 136 10.70 -4.75 -18.86
N THR A 137 9.75 -5.67 -18.95
CA THR A 137 9.58 -6.53 -20.14
C THR A 137 9.02 -5.74 -21.33
N PHE A 138 8.12 -4.79 -21.05
CA PHE A 138 7.48 -3.98 -22.09
C PHE A 138 8.27 -2.71 -22.45
N ALA A 139 9.06 -2.19 -21.50
CA ALA A 139 9.82 -0.97 -21.70
C ALA A 139 11.13 -1.24 -22.45
N GLU A 140 11.44 -0.41 -23.43
CA GLU A 140 12.70 -0.40 -24.19
C GLU A 140 13.70 0.60 -23.61
N ASN A 141 13.21 1.68 -23.01
CA ASN A 141 14.02 2.72 -22.40
C ASN A 141 13.42 3.18 -21.05
N GLN A 142 14.23 3.90 -20.27
CA GLN A 142 13.84 4.36 -18.93
C GLN A 142 12.62 5.28 -18.95
N ILE A 143 12.44 6.09 -20.02
CA ILE A 143 11.28 6.99 -20.14
C ILE A 143 10.00 6.17 -20.33
N GLN A 144 10.03 5.14 -21.16
CA GLN A 144 8.90 4.21 -21.32
C GLN A 144 8.62 3.45 -20.01
N ALA A 145 9.66 3.02 -19.29
CA ALA A 145 9.50 2.37 -18.00
C ALA A 145 8.79 3.29 -17.00
N LEU A 146 9.13 4.57 -17.00
CA LEU A 146 8.45 5.56 -16.18
C LEU A 146 6.97 5.69 -16.56
N GLN A 147 6.66 5.82 -17.84
CA GLN A 147 5.29 5.94 -18.32
C GLN A 147 4.44 4.72 -17.97
N PHE A 148 4.93 3.50 -18.23
CA PHE A 148 4.24 2.27 -17.87
C PHE A 148 4.05 2.12 -16.36
N SER A 149 5.05 2.54 -15.56
CA SER A 149 4.94 2.56 -14.12
C SER A 149 3.81 3.47 -13.65
N PHE A 150 3.71 4.67 -14.19
CA PHE A 150 2.60 5.57 -13.87
C PHE A 150 1.24 5.00 -14.29
N PHE A 151 1.17 4.31 -15.44
CA PHE A 151 -0.06 3.64 -15.88
C PHE A 151 -0.54 2.56 -14.92
N ILE A 152 0.36 1.95 -14.15
CA ILE A 152 0.01 0.96 -13.11
C ILE A 152 -0.25 1.64 -11.77
N ILE A 153 0.56 2.63 -11.39
CA ILE A 153 0.46 3.30 -10.08
C ILE A 153 -0.84 4.11 -9.98
N LEU A 154 -1.21 4.88 -11.01
CA LEU A 154 -2.40 5.73 -10.96
C LEU A 154 -3.68 4.93 -10.69
N PRO A 155 -4.01 3.87 -11.45
CA PRO A 155 -5.13 3.02 -11.11
C PRO A 155 -4.98 2.35 -9.75
N SER A 156 -3.77 1.92 -9.37
CA SER A 156 -3.53 1.32 -8.06
C SER A 156 -3.91 2.25 -6.92
N VAL A 157 -3.54 3.53 -7.00
CA VAL A 157 -3.88 4.54 -5.99
C VAL A 157 -5.38 4.81 -5.94
N LEU A 158 -6.00 5.00 -7.11
CA LEU A 158 -7.43 5.32 -7.20
C LEU A 158 -8.32 4.16 -6.75
N LEU A 159 -7.98 2.93 -7.17
CA LEU A 159 -8.79 1.73 -6.94
C LEU A 159 -8.50 1.02 -5.62
N SER A 160 -7.39 1.34 -4.96
CA SER A 160 -7.04 0.75 -3.65
C SER A 160 -8.02 1.10 -2.53
N GLY A 161 -8.96 2.03 -2.78
CA GLY A 161 -9.85 2.54 -1.74
C GLY A 161 -9.17 3.55 -0.80
N PHE A 162 -8.00 4.07 -1.20
CA PHE A 162 -7.28 5.08 -0.44
C PHE A 162 -7.94 6.46 -0.58
N ILE A 163 -8.18 6.88 -1.83
CA ILE A 163 -8.81 8.18 -2.14
C ILE A 163 -10.34 8.05 -2.11
N PHE A 164 -10.87 7.03 -2.76
CA PHE A 164 -12.31 6.79 -2.82
C PHE A 164 -12.68 5.56 -2.00
N PRO A 165 -13.63 5.65 -1.05
CA PRO A 165 -14.13 4.49 -0.32
C PRO A 165 -14.70 3.44 -1.30
N GLN A 166 -14.31 2.18 -1.12
CA GLN A 166 -14.74 1.09 -2.01
C GLN A 166 -16.25 0.89 -2.03
N ASP A 167 -16.93 1.24 -0.94
CA ASP A 167 -18.40 1.15 -0.81
C ASP A 167 -19.15 2.11 -1.75
N SER A 168 -18.47 3.17 -2.22
CA SER A 168 -19.04 4.18 -3.13
C SER A 168 -18.75 3.86 -4.61
N MET A 169 -18.02 2.78 -4.92
CA MET A 169 -17.61 2.45 -6.28
C MET A 169 -18.66 1.60 -7.00
N PRO A 170 -18.88 1.84 -8.31
CA PRO A 170 -19.66 0.93 -9.15
C PRO A 170 -19.06 -0.49 -9.12
N HIS A 171 -19.93 -1.51 -9.23
CA HIS A 171 -19.53 -2.91 -9.07
C HIS A 171 -18.37 -3.35 -9.98
N ILE A 172 -18.31 -2.85 -11.21
CA ILE A 172 -17.23 -3.15 -12.18
C ILE A 172 -15.88 -2.60 -11.68
N ILE A 173 -15.85 -1.36 -11.20
CA ILE A 173 -14.66 -0.68 -10.69
C ILE A 173 -14.17 -1.36 -9.41
N TYR A 174 -15.09 -1.76 -8.54
CA TYR A 174 -14.79 -2.54 -7.34
C TYR A 174 -14.13 -3.88 -7.67
N LEU A 175 -14.61 -4.59 -8.70
CA LEU A 175 -14.03 -5.87 -9.13
C LEU A 175 -12.60 -5.69 -9.65
N ILE A 176 -12.34 -4.64 -10.45
CA ILE A 176 -11.01 -4.29 -10.92
C ILE A 176 -10.10 -3.91 -9.74
N GLY A 177 -10.62 -3.15 -8.77
CA GLY A 177 -9.91 -2.76 -7.56
C GLY A 177 -9.43 -3.95 -6.73
N LYS A 178 -10.15 -5.08 -6.76
CA LYS A 178 -9.71 -6.34 -6.13
C LYS A 178 -8.49 -6.97 -6.79
N ALA A 179 -8.22 -6.70 -8.06
CA ALA A 179 -7.02 -7.19 -8.73
C ALA A 179 -5.77 -6.39 -8.36
N VAL A 180 -5.95 -5.22 -7.73
CA VAL A 180 -4.85 -4.32 -7.36
C VAL A 180 -4.20 -4.77 -6.04
N PRO A 181 -2.86 -5.03 -6.03
CA PRO A 181 -2.16 -5.49 -4.82
C PRO A 181 -2.24 -4.51 -3.65
N ALA A 182 -2.23 -3.20 -3.92
CA ALA A 182 -2.32 -2.16 -2.91
C ALA A 182 -3.60 -2.23 -2.06
N THR A 183 -4.69 -2.76 -2.62
CA THR A 183 -5.96 -2.99 -1.90
C THR A 183 -5.78 -3.98 -0.76
N TYR A 184 -5.08 -5.07 -1.02
CA TYR A 184 -4.82 -6.11 -0.01
C TYR A 184 -3.83 -5.65 1.04
N PHE A 185 -2.80 -4.89 0.64
CA PHE A 185 -1.85 -4.30 1.58
C PHE A 185 -2.57 -3.35 2.55
N LYS A 186 -3.41 -2.45 2.04
CA LYS A 186 -4.21 -1.54 2.88
C LYS A 186 -5.08 -2.33 3.86
N CYS A 187 -5.81 -3.33 3.37
CA CYS A 187 -6.66 -4.18 4.21
C CYS A 187 -5.84 -4.91 5.27
N GLY A 188 -4.72 -5.52 4.90
CA GLY A 188 -3.81 -6.21 5.80
C GLY A 188 -3.17 -5.28 6.83
N ALA A 189 -2.69 -4.11 6.40
CA ALA A 189 -2.10 -3.10 7.30
C ALA A 189 -3.13 -2.56 8.30
N VAL A 190 -4.35 -2.24 7.84
CA VAL A 190 -5.44 -1.80 8.72
C VAL A 190 -5.83 -2.91 9.67
N THR A 191 -5.92 -4.17 9.22
CA THR A 191 -6.24 -5.31 10.07
C THR A 191 -5.13 -5.55 11.09
N ALA A 192 -3.86 -5.49 10.69
CA ALA A 192 -2.72 -5.63 11.58
C ALA A 192 -2.63 -4.50 12.64
N CYS A 193 -3.05 -3.29 12.30
CA CYS A 193 -3.15 -2.17 13.24
C CYS A 193 -4.41 -2.25 14.13
N ARG A 194 -5.37 -3.13 13.83
CA ARG A 194 -6.72 -3.16 14.39
C ARG A 194 -6.93 -4.15 15.54
N PHE A 195 -6.05 -5.15 15.70
CA PHE A 195 -6.19 -6.16 16.75
C PHE A 195 -5.74 -5.62 18.12
N VAL A 196 -6.56 -4.74 18.71
CA VAL A 196 -6.72 -4.56 20.16
C VAL A 196 -8.18 -4.31 20.46
#